data_b6ace2a5cdefd09ab3c77aac979df240
#
_entry.id   b6ace2a5cdefd09ab3c77aac979df240
#
_cell.length_a   1.000
_cell.length_b   1.000
_cell.length_c   1.000
_cell.angle_alpha   90.00
_cell.angle_beta   90.00
_cell.angle_gamma   90.00
#
_symmetry.space_group_name_H-M   'P 1'
#
loop_
_entity.id
_entity.type
_entity.pdbx_description
1 polymer ?
#
loop_
_entity_poly.entity_id
_entity_poly.type
_entity_poly.pdbx_seq_one_letter_code
_entity_poly.pdbx_strand_id
1 'polypeptide(L)'
;AVVIVNDALKKDFRYNIKQNGGMLAKGRLLGIQFLTLFEDGLYFELSQHAVSLAMKIRDAFLSKGFAFLVDSPTNQQFPILDNETMERLSKDFRFSVWQKVDSEHTAVRFCTSWATKPEAVEALISAI
;
A
#
# COMPACT_ATOMS: atom_id res chain seq x y z
N ALA A 1 -1.16 4.78 -15.72
CA ALA A 1 -2.11 4.69 -16.83
C ALA A 1 -3.38 5.49 -16.53
N VAL A 2 -4.05 5.98 -17.56
CA VAL A 2 -5.35 6.66 -17.45
C VAL A 2 -6.34 5.95 -18.36
N VAL A 3 -7.49 5.56 -17.81
CA VAL A 3 -8.60 4.99 -18.56
C VAL A 3 -9.74 6.02 -18.58
N ILE A 4 -10.19 6.40 -19.78
CA ILE A 4 -11.26 7.38 -19.97
C ILE A 4 -12.46 6.66 -20.55
N VAL A 5 -13.51 6.54 -19.77
CA VAL A 5 -14.77 5.89 -20.19
C VAL A 5 -15.70 6.89 -20.87
N ASN A 6 -15.74 8.15 -20.40
CA ASN A 6 -16.60 9.19 -20.97
C ASN A 6 -15.98 9.75 -22.27
N ASP A 7 -16.65 9.56 -23.41
CA ASP A 7 -16.17 10.02 -24.72
C ASP A 7 -16.00 11.54 -24.83
N ALA A 8 -16.80 12.31 -24.10
CA ALA A 8 -16.67 13.78 -24.10
C ALA A 8 -15.32 14.26 -23.57
N LEU A 9 -14.67 13.47 -22.71
CA LEU A 9 -13.34 13.77 -22.14
C LEU A 9 -12.18 13.31 -23.02
N LYS A 10 -12.44 12.54 -24.09
CA LYS A 10 -11.40 12.03 -24.99
C LYS A 10 -10.94 13.05 -26.02
N LYS A 11 -11.80 14.04 -26.32
CA LYS A 11 -11.48 15.07 -27.31
C LYS A 11 -10.19 15.80 -26.90
N ASP A 12 -9.26 15.88 -27.83
CA ASP A 12 -7.96 16.54 -27.68
C ASP A 12 -7.09 16.07 -26.50
N PHE A 13 -7.46 14.94 -25.83
CA PHE A 13 -6.77 14.44 -24.65
C PHE A 13 -5.29 14.17 -24.90
N ARG A 14 -4.92 13.68 -26.09
CA ARG A 14 -3.52 13.44 -26.47
C ARG A 14 -2.71 14.74 -26.53
N TYR A 15 -3.30 15.82 -27.00
CA TYR A 15 -2.67 17.14 -27.00
C TYR A 15 -2.52 17.69 -25.59
N ASN A 16 -3.54 17.48 -24.77
CA ASN A 16 -3.50 17.86 -23.34
C ASN A 16 -2.36 17.13 -22.60
N ILE A 17 -2.18 15.82 -22.82
CA ILE A 17 -1.05 15.06 -22.28
C ILE A 17 0.28 15.70 -22.67
N LYS A 18 0.45 16.03 -23.96
CA LYS A 18 1.69 16.63 -24.45
C LYS A 18 1.92 18.02 -23.88
N GLN A 19 0.90 18.84 -23.86
CA GLN A 19 0.96 20.21 -23.33
C GLN A 19 1.35 20.27 -21.86
N ASN A 20 0.90 19.29 -21.06
CA ASN A 20 1.21 19.17 -19.63
C ASN A 20 2.45 18.31 -19.35
N GLY A 21 3.28 18.03 -20.34
CA GLY A 21 4.54 17.29 -20.17
C GLY A 21 4.41 15.79 -19.90
N GLY A 22 3.19 15.23 -20.03
CA GLY A 22 2.93 13.82 -19.78
C GLY A 22 3.33 12.86 -20.90
N MET A 23 3.80 13.39 -22.04
CA MET A 23 4.21 12.58 -23.18
C MET A 23 5.74 12.53 -23.28
N LEU A 24 6.31 11.39 -22.91
CA LEU A 24 7.75 11.18 -22.98
C LEU A 24 8.18 10.90 -24.42
N ALA A 25 9.33 11.48 -24.83
CA ALA A 25 9.96 11.18 -26.12
C ALA A 25 10.37 9.70 -26.25
N LYS A 26 10.72 9.08 -25.13
CA LYS A 26 11.12 7.67 -24.99
C LYS A 26 10.07 6.88 -24.18
N GLY A 27 8.80 6.99 -24.52
CA GLY A 27 7.66 6.35 -23.82
C GLY A 27 7.77 4.83 -23.70
N ARG A 28 8.59 4.17 -24.51
CA ARG A 28 8.86 2.74 -24.43
C ARG A 28 9.35 2.30 -23.05
N LEU A 29 10.12 3.14 -22.33
CA LEU A 29 10.60 2.83 -20.98
C LEU A 29 9.44 2.55 -20.01
N LEU A 30 8.37 3.33 -20.08
CA LEU A 30 7.16 3.10 -19.29
C LEU A 30 6.31 1.98 -19.89
N GLY A 31 6.21 1.92 -21.22
CA GLY A 31 5.41 0.91 -21.92
C GLY A 31 5.87 -0.52 -21.61
N ILE A 32 7.18 -0.77 -21.56
CA ILE A 32 7.74 -2.09 -21.19
C ILE A 32 7.35 -2.48 -19.77
N GLN A 33 7.37 -1.55 -18.82
CA GLN A 33 6.96 -1.84 -17.44
C GLN A 33 5.50 -2.28 -17.36
N PHE A 34 4.60 -1.57 -18.09
CA PHE A 34 3.20 -1.98 -18.16
C PHE A 34 3.03 -3.32 -18.86
N LEU A 35 3.70 -3.54 -19.99
CA LEU A 35 3.64 -4.81 -20.71
C LEU A 35 4.02 -5.97 -19.79
N THR A 36 5.19 -5.89 -19.14
CA THR A 36 5.69 -6.93 -18.26
C THR A 36 4.76 -7.19 -17.06
N LEU A 37 4.21 -6.14 -16.45
CA LEU A 37 3.32 -6.30 -15.31
C LEU A 37 1.96 -6.93 -15.67
N PHE A 38 1.46 -6.69 -16.87
CA PHE A 38 0.14 -7.22 -17.29
C PHE A 38 0.24 -8.49 -18.16
N GLU A 39 1.44 -8.87 -18.61
CA GLU A 39 1.69 -10.15 -19.26
C GLU A 39 1.56 -11.27 -18.23
N ASP A 40 0.86 -12.34 -18.58
CA ASP A 40 0.64 -13.54 -17.76
C ASP A 40 0.07 -13.29 -16.36
N GLY A 41 -0.53 -12.13 -16.12
CA GLY A 41 -1.20 -11.82 -14.85
C GLY A 41 -0.27 -11.45 -13.69
N LEU A 42 1.01 -11.22 -13.92
CA LEU A 42 2.01 -10.92 -12.88
C LEU A 42 1.58 -9.80 -11.93
N TYR A 43 0.98 -8.72 -12.44
CA TYR A 43 0.50 -7.63 -11.58
C TYR A 43 -0.49 -8.09 -10.51
N PHE A 44 -1.40 -8.99 -10.89
CA PHE A 44 -2.42 -9.51 -9.95
C PHE A 44 -1.80 -10.43 -8.91
N GLU A 45 -0.86 -11.27 -9.27
CA GLU A 45 -0.14 -12.14 -8.34
C GLU A 45 0.65 -11.32 -7.31
N LEU A 46 1.42 -10.34 -7.75
CA LEU A 46 2.19 -9.46 -6.89
C LEU A 46 1.30 -8.64 -5.94
N SER A 47 0.16 -8.15 -6.46
CA SER A 47 -0.80 -7.38 -5.67
C SER A 47 -1.51 -8.26 -4.64
N GLN A 48 -1.92 -9.48 -5.02
CA GLN A 48 -2.55 -10.45 -4.13
C GLN A 48 -1.61 -10.85 -3.00
N HIS A 49 -0.34 -11.11 -3.30
CA HIS A 49 0.68 -11.38 -2.29
C HIS A 49 0.76 -10.24 -1.27
N ALA A 50 0.90 -9.00 -1.73
CA ALA A 50 0.98 -7.85 -0.85
C ALA A 50 -0.27 -7.69 0.02
N VAL A 51 -1.47 -7.76 -0.57
CA VAL A 51 -2.73 -7.60 0.16
C VAL A 51 -2.96 -8.73 1.15
N SER A 52 -2.67 -9.99 0.78
CA SER A 52 -2.86 -11.13 1.69
C SER A 52 -1.98 -11.01 2.95
N LEU A 53 -0.75 -10.55 2.81
CA LEU A 53 0.14 -10.29 3.94
C LEU A 53 -0.35 -9.13 4.82
N ALA A 54 -0.89 -8.07 4.20
CA ALA A 54 -1.49 -6.96 4.94
C ALA A 54 -2.71 -7.40 5.76
N MET A 55 -3.55 -8.27 5.19
CA MET A 55 -4.71 -8.81 5.92
C MET A 55 -4.28 -9.66 7.12
N LYS A 56 -3.22 -10.45 7.03
CA LYS A 56 -2.65 -11.18 8.18
C LYS A 56 -2.23 -10.22 9.30
N ILE A 57 -1.55 -9.12 8.96
CA ILE A 57 -1.17 -8.09 9.93
C ILE A 57 -2.43 -7.48 10.57
N ARG A 58 -3.43 -7.11 9.77
CA ARG A 58 -4.70 -6.58 10.27
C ARG A 58 -5.36 -7.53 11.26
N ASP A 59 -5.51 -8.78 10.87
CA ASP A 59 -6.22 -9.78 11.67
C ASP A 59 -5.47 -10.06 12.99
N ALA A 60 -4.13 -10.02 12.98
CA ALA A 60 -3.32 -10.14 14.19
C ALA A 60 -3.57 -8.99 15.18
N PHE A 61 -3.53 -7.74 14.72
CA PHE A 61 -3.84 -6.58 15.57
C PHE A 61 -5.28 -6.63 16.09
N LEU A 62 -6.25 -6.98 15.24
CA LEU A 62 -7.65 -7.12 15.67
C LEU A 62 -7.83 -8.20 16.74
N SER A 63 -7.16 -9.34 16.59
CA SER A 63 -7.22 -10.44 17.56
C SER A 63 -6.68 -10.07 18.93
N LYS A 64 -5.81 -9.07 19.00
CA LYS A 64 -5.25 -8.51 20.25
C LYS A 64 -6.05 -7.31 20.77
N GLY A 65 -7.15 -6.94 20.10
CA GLY A 65 -8.05 -5.88 20.54
C GLY A 65 -7.67 -4.47 20.09
N PHE A 66 -6.68 -4.31 19.21
CA PHE A 66 -6.32 -2.99 18.67
C PHE A 66 -7.41 -2.46 17.74
N ALA A 67 -7.71 -1.17 17.87
CA ALA A 67 -8.57 -0.45 16.95
C ALA A 67 -7.80 -0.03 15.68
N PHE A 68 -8.54 0.26 14.63
CA PHE A 68 -7.99 0.78 13.38
C PHE A 68 -8.56 2.15 13.05
N LEU A 69 -7.74 3.01 12.47
CA LEU A 69 -8.17 4.34 12.02
C LEU A 69 -9.19 4.24 10.86
N VAL A 70 -9.01 3.24 10.01
CA VAL A 70 -9.87 2.97 8.84
C VAL A 70 -9.84 1.48 8.52
N ASP A 71 -10.95 0.94 8.08
CA ASP A 71 -11.02 -0.42 7.51
C ASP A 71 -10.49 -0.38 6.07
N SER A 72 -9.24 -0.82 5.91
CA SER A 72 -8.53 -0.77 4.63
C SER A 72 -8.46 -2.16 3.99
N PRO A 73 -9.03 -2.35 2.79
CA PRO A 73 -8.91 -3.60 2.02
C PRO A 73 -7.61 -3.67 1.20
N THR A 74 -6.66 -2.75 1.45
CA THR A 74 -5.44 -2.62 0.64
C THR A 74 -4.22 -3.17 1.35
N ASN A 75 -3.05 -3.04 0.72
CA ASN A 75 -1.76 -3.37 1.30
C ASN A 75 -1.28 -2.39 2.40
N GLN A 76 -2.11 -1.42 2.79
CA GLN A 76 -1.80 -0.46 3.84
C GLN A 76 -2.77 -0.65 5.01
N GLN A 77 -2.23 -0.85 6.21
CA GLN A 77 -3.01 -1.06 7.43
C GLN A 77 -2.68 0.02 8.46
N PHE A 78 -3.72 0.50 9.16
CA PHE A 78 -3.62 1.66 10.03
C PHE A 78 -4.06 1.35 11.47
N PRO A 79 -3.36 0.46 12.21
CA PRO A 79 -3.69 0.21 13.61
C PRO A 79 -3.40 1.45 14.47
N ILE A 80 -4.19 1.61 15.53
CA ILE A 80 -4.00 2.62 16.56
C ILE A 80 -3.24 1.95 17.72
N LEU A 81 -2.02 2.42 17.96
CA LEU A 81 -1.12 1.88 18.98
C LEU A 81 -1.02 2.85 20.16
N ASP A 82 -0.96 2.31 21.36
CA ASP A 82 -0.51 3.04 22.54
C ASP A 82 1.00 3.32 22.46
N ASN A 83 1.46 4.27 23.29
CA ASN A 83 2.86 4.71 23.27
C ASN A 83 3.84 3.57 23.59
N GLU A 84 3.50 2.66 24.51
CA GLU A 84 4.34 1.54 24.92
C GLU A 84 4.49 0.52 23.79
N THR A 85 3.40 0.12 23.18
CA THR A 85 3.39 -0.79 22.03
C THR A 85 4.14 -0.19 20.84
N MET A 86 3.94 1.10 20.57
CA MET A 86 4.64 1.80 19.50
C MET A 86 6.16 1.81 19.74
N GLU A 87 6.61 2.12 20.95
CA GLU A 87 8.02 2.11 21.32
C GLU A 87 8.62 0.70 21.22
N ARG A 88 7.94 -0.30 21.72
CA ARG A 88 8.36 -1.71 21.68
C ARG A 88 8.52 -2.20 20.25
N LEU A 89 7.52 -2.02 19.40
CA LEU A 89 7.57 -2.47 18.01
C LEU A 89 8.59 -1.70 17.16
N SER A 90 8.82 -0.42 17.46
CA SER A 90 9.77 0.41 16.69
C SER A 90 11.23 -0.03 16.79
N LYS A 91 11.58 -0.88 17.76
CA LYS A 91 12.93 -1.42 17.96
C LYS A 91 13.31 -2.34 16.80
N ASP A 92 12.37 -3.18 16.37
CA ASP A 92 12.63 -4.24 15.39
C ASP A 92 11.91 -4.03 14.06
N PHE A 93 10.83 -3.22 14.04
CA PHE A 93 10.00 -3.02 12.85
C PHE A 93 9.94 -1.55 12.43
N ARG A 94 9.82 -1.33 11.12
CA ARG A 94 9.65 0.00 10.55
C ARG A 94 8.20 0.21 10.11
N PHE A 95 7.60 1.28 10.58
CA PHE A 95 6.28 1.76 10.20
C PHE A 95 6.27 3.29 10.15
N SER A 96 5.29 3.85 9.49
CA SER A 96 5.15 5.31 9.43
C SER A 96 4.18 5.78 10.51
N VAL A 97 4.54 6.81 11.26
CA VAL A 97 3.58 7.55 12.08
C VAL A 97 2.62 8.26 11.13
N TRP A 98 1.32 8.02 11.31
CA TRP A 98 0.31 8.55 10.42
C TRP A 98 -0.44 9.73 11.03
N GLN A 99 -1.07 9.53 12.18
CA GLN A 99 -1.87 10.53 12.84
C GLN A 99 -1.90 10.30 14.35
N LYS A 100 -1.70 11.34 15.14
CA LYS A 100 -1.94 11.30 16.58
C LYS A 100 -3.44 11.30 16.83
N VAL A 101 -3.93 10.32 17.60
CA VAL A 101 -5.35 10.16 17.94
C VAL A 101 -5.67 10.92 19.22
N ASP A 102 -4.83 10.74 20.27
CA ASP A 102 -4.90 11.45 21.54
C ASP A 102 -3.52 11.53 22.20
N SER A 103 -3.43 11.82 23.50
CA SER A 103 -2.16 11.93 24.24
C SER A 103 -1.39 10.61 24.34
N GLU A 104 -2.09 9.48 24.31
CA GLU A 104 -1.53 8.15 24.54
C GLU A 104 -1.56 7.25 23.33
N HIS A 105 -2.34 7.58 22.29
CA HIS A 105 -2.55 6.74 21.11
C HIS A 105 -2.19 7.43 19.81
N THR A 106 -1.58 6.67 18.93
CA THR A 106 -1.15 7.11 17.60
C THR A 106 -1.52 6.07 16.56
N ALA A 107 -2.19 6.48 15.50
CA ALA A 107 -2.36 5.65 14.32
C ALA A 107 -1.04 5.57 13.56
N VAL A 108 -0.58 4.37 13.28
CA VAL A 108 0.62 4.09 12.48
C VAL A 108 0.23 3.37 11.19
N ARG A 109 1.09 3.43 10.18
CA ARG A 109 0.85 2.75 8.92
C ARG A 109 1.87 1.67 8.69
N PHE A 110 1.41 0.43 8.57
CA PHE A 110 2.16 -0.69 8.02
C PHE A 110 1.83 -0.85 6.53
N CYS A 111 2.87 -1.05 5.72
CA CYS A 111 2.73 -1.28 4.28
C CYS A 111 3.43 -2.59 3.92
N THR A 112 2.74 -3.43 3.18
CA THR A 112 3.32 -4.59 2.52
C THR A 112 3.50 -4.34 1.02
N SER A 113 4.33 -5.13 0.38
CA SER A 113 4.61 -5.04 -1.04
C SER A 113 4.86 -6.42 -1.63
N TRP A 114 5.08 -6.48 -2.93
CA TRP A 114 5.51 -7.69 -3.63
C TRP A 114 6.81 -8.27 -3.08
N ALA A 115 7.67 -7.44 -2.47
CA ALA A 115 8.95 -7.85 -1.90
C ALA A 115 8.86 -8.21 -0.41
N THR A 116 7.71 -8.04 0.23
CA THR A 116 7.52 -8.37 1.65
C THR A 116 7.60 -9.88 1.84
N LYS A 117 8.50 -10.31 2.71
CA LYS A 117 8.68 -11.73 3.02
C LYS A 117 7.64 -12.18 4.05
N PRO A 118 6.99 -13.34 3.86
CA PRO A 118 6.04 -13.90 4.84
C PRO A 118 6.64 -14.02 6.25
N GLU A 119 7.92 -14.40 6.35
CA GLU A 119 8.62 -14.58 7.63
C GLU A 119 8.73 -13.26 8.41
N ALA A 120 8.87 -12.13 7.71
CA ALA A 120 8.89 -10.81 8.34
C ALA A 120 7.51 -10.43 8.91
N VAL A 121 6.43 -10.84 8.24
CA VAL A 121 5.07 -10.66 8.73
C VAL A 121 4.80 -11.55 9.94
N GLU A 122 5.20 -12.82 9.92
CA GLU A 122 5.07 -13.72 11.07
C GLU A 122 5.88 -13.24 12.28
N ALA A 123 7.07 -12.67 12.06
CA ALA A 123 7.85 -12.05 13.13
C ALA A 123 7.12 -10.85 13.75
N LEU A 124 6.52 -9.98 12.93
CA LEU A 124 5.69 -8.87 13.43
C LEU A 124 4.49 -9.39 14.21
N ILE A 125 3.75 -10.37 13.69
CA ILE A 125 2.58 -10.97 14.35
C ILE A 125 2.96 -11.56 15.72
N SER A 126 4.13 -12.19 15.82
CA SER A 126 4.63 -12.75 17.08
C SER A 126 5.03 -11.67 18.08
N ALA A 127 5.35 -10.47 17.63
CA ALA A 127 5.75 -9.34 18.47
C ALA A 127 4.57 -8.45 18.92
N ILE A 128 3.39 -8.57 18.29
CA ILE A 128 2.16 -7.89 18.70
C ILE A 128 1.60 -8.57 19.97
#